data_e9fadfd6cfa989e6ea552e8905c32fbe
#
_entry.id   e9fadfd6cfa989e6ea552e8905c32fbe
#
_cell.length_a   1.000
_cell.length_b   1.000
_cell.length_c   1.000
_cell.angle_alpha   90.00
_cell.angle_beta   90.00
_cell.angle_gamma   90.00
#
_symmetry.space_group_name_H-M   'P 1'
#
loop_
_entity.id
_entity.type
_entity.pdbx_description
1 polymer ?
#
loop_
_entity_poly.entity_id
_entity_poly.type
_entity_poly.pdbx_seq_one_letter_code
_entity_poly.pdbx_strand_id
1 'polypeptide(L)'
;PCSLIYPWNDEIGLSNARCLPIVYDLIRDKLTDQQIYLAEKTIEAYALQCEERLDKLDFTANPGDSHAGRVPAYMGDAALILKGSAYVKEEVLMRWLEKALDIYGGIFPFFGTSDGGWAEGSFYSTSYTKWYLPFFLAVERFSGFRLLDRPFYQRVSQFFLHFAVKGRENHPFGDGYWCSSEDPEWPGFFAQNPFRVYAERFGPDLAKRWEREQAAPE
;
A
#
# COMPACT_ATOMS: atom_id res chain seq x y z
N PRO A 1 0.47 -21.23 -8.54
CA PRO A 1 0.33 -19.86 -8.04
C PRO A 1 -0.53 -19.04 -8.98
N CYS A 2 -1.42 -18.21 -8.44
CA CYS A 2 -2.21 -17.31 -9.24
C CYS A 2 -1.27 -16.31 -9.93
N SER A 3 -1.47 -16.08 -11.23
CA SER A 3 -0.64 -15.17 -12.00
C SER A 3 -1.04 -13.71 -11.72
N LEU A 4 -0.06 -12.85 -11.47
CA LEU A 4 -0.26 -11.39 -11.39
C LEU A 4 -0.32 -10.72 -12.76
N ILE A 5 -0.16 -11.49 -13.85
CA ILE A 5 -0.02 -10.96 -15.20
C ILE A 5 -1.38 -10.74 -15.88
N TYR A 6 -2.41 -11.44 -15.44
CA TYR A 6 -3.75 -11.37 -16.02
C TYR A 6 -4.68 -10.48 -15.19
N PRO A 7 -5.47 -9.59 -15.80
CA PRO A 7 -6.29 -8.60 -15.08
C PRO A 7 -7.21 -9.22 -14.02
N TRP A 8 -7.85 -10.32 -14.32
CA TRP A 8 -8.79 -10.96 -13.41
C TRP A 8 -8.16 -11.82 -12.30
N ASN A 9 -6.87 -12.14 -12.42
CA ASN A 9 -6.11 -12.83 -11.38
C ASN A 9 -5.33 -11.88 -10.47
N ASP A 10 -5.29 -10.62 -10.82
CA ASP A 10 -4.55 -9.59 -10.10
C ASP A 10 -4.94 -9.50 -8.64
N GLU A 11 -6.22 -9.43 -8.35
CA GLU A 11 -6.68 -9.24 -6.97
C GLU A 11 -6.34 -10.42 -6.07
N ILE A 12 -6.48 -11.64 -6.56
CA ILE A 12 -6.14 -12.86 -5.81
C ILE A 12 -4.63 -12.94 -5.58
N GLY A 13 -3.85 -12.77 -6.65
CA GLY A 13 -2.39 -12.83 -6.59
C GLY A 13 -1.81 -11.71 -5.74
N LEU A 14 -2.33 -10.50 -5.87
CA LEU A 14 -1.88 -9.33 -5.10
C LEU A 14 -2.17 -9.46 -3.61
N SER A 15 -3.29 -10.03 -3.22
CA SER A 15 -3.60 -10.31 -1.82
C SER A 15 -2.55 -11.23 -1.19
N ASN A 16 -2.14 -12.27 -1.89
CA ASN A 16 -1.09 -13.17 -1.43
C ASN A 16 0.28 -12.47 -1.40
N ALA A 17 0.64 -11.73 -2.45
CA ALA A 17 1.89 -10.98 -2.51
C ALA A 17 2.02 -9.97 -1.35
N ARG A 18 0.92 -9.36 -0.94
CA ARG A 18 0.87 -8.44 0.20
C ARG A 18 0.96 -9.14 1.54
N CYS A 19 0.11 -10.16 1.74
CA CYS A 19 -0.09 -10.72 3.08
C CYS A 19 0.97 -11.73 3.47
N LEU A 20 1.46 -12.51 2.52
CA LEU A 20 2.38 -13.62 2.81
C LEU A 20 3.70 -13.15 3.44
N PRO A 21 4.38 -12.10 2.95
CA PRO A 21 5.60 -11.60 3.61
C PRO A 21 5.35 -11.18 5.05
N ILE A 22 4.27 -10.44 5.30
CA ILE A 22 3.93 -9.93 6.63
C ILE A 22 3.64 -11.09 7.59
N VAL A 23 2.83 -12.06 7.16
CA VAL A 23 2.52 -13.24 7.98
C VAL A 23 3.79 -14.04 8.27
N TYR A 24 4.64 -14.23 7.27
CA TYR A 24 5.91 -14.92 7.44
C TYR A 24 6.79 -14.23 8.49
N ASP A 25 6.94 -12.91 8.43
CA ASP A 25 7.73 -12.15 9.40
C ASP A 25 7.23 -12.34 10.84
N LEU A 26 5.90 -12.37 11.02
CA LEU A 26 5.28 -12.55 12.35
C LEU A 26 5.47 -13.94 12.96
N ILE A 27 5.62 -14.99 12.13
CA ILE A 27 5.63 -16.37 12.62
C ILE A 27 6.94 -17.13 12.34
N ARG A 28 7.92 -16.49 11.65
CA ARG A 28 9.15 -17.17 11.20
C ARG A 28 9.87 -17.92 12.31
N ASP A 29 9.87 -17.39 13.53
CA ASP A 29 10.52 -18.00 14.68
C ASP A 29 9.85 -19.30 15.18
N LYS A 30 8.67 -19.63 14.66
CA LYS A 30 7.91 -20.84 14.96
C LYS A 30 7.96 -21.87 13.84
N LEU A 31 8.58 -21.53 12.71
CA LEU A 31 8.65 -22.39 11.55
C LEU A 31 9.90 -23.30 11.60
N THR A 32 9.75 -24.50 11.05
CA THR A 32 10.89 -25.39 10.78
C THR A 32 11.68 -24.87 9.57
N ASP A 33 12.94 -25.30 9.42
CA ASP A 33 13.79 -24.93 8.27
C ASP A 33 13.12 -25.23 6.92
N GLN A 34 12.43 -26.35 6.82
CA GLN A 34 11.69 -26.70 5.61
C GLN A 34 10.52 -25.73 5.34
N GLN A 35 9.80 -25.32 6.38
CA GLN A 35 8.71 -24.35 6.26
C GLN A 35 9.24 -22.96 5.92
N ILE A 36 10.37 -22.57 6.51
CA ILE A 36 11.07 -21.33 6.16
C ILE A 36 11.46 -21.35 4.68
N TYR A 37 12.12 -22.39 4.21
CA TYR A 37 12.48 -22.54 2.81
C TYR A 37 11.28 -22.42 1.87
N LEU A 38 10.19 -23.11 2.16
CA LEU A 38 8.99 -23.08 1.32
C LEU A 38 8.32 -21.69 1.34
N ALA A 39 8.24 -21.04 2.49
CA ALA A 39 7.66 -19.72 2.64
C ALA A 39 8.49 -18.68 1.85
N GLU A 40 9.82 -18.66 2.06
CA GLU A 40 10.70 -17.71 1.36
C GLU A 40 10.71 -17.91 -0.15
N LYS A 41 10.70 -19.15 -0.63
CA LYS A 41 10.58 -19.43 -2.07
C LYS A 41 9.22 -19.05 -2.65
N THR A 42 8.18 -19.12 -1.87
CA THR A 42 6.84 -18.68 -2.29
C THR A 42 6.78 -17.15 -2.34
N ILE A 43 7.33 -16.46 -1.34
CA ILE A 43 7.44 -15.00 -1.34
C ILE A 43 8.27 -14.52 -2.54
N GLU A 44 9.42 -15.14 -2.78
CA GLU A 44 10.26 -14.85 -3.94
C GLU A 44 9.49 -14.99 -5.25
N ALA A 45 8.72 -16.05 -5.41
CA ALA A 45 7.93 -16.28 -6.63
C ALA A 45 6.86 -15.17 -6.86
N TYR A 46 6.21 -14.68 -5.80
CA TYR A 46 5.29 -13.55 -5.91
C TYR A 46 6.00 -12.23 -6.20
N ALA A 47 7.14 -11.99 -5.57
CA ALA A 47 7.91 -10.76 -5.81
C ALA A 47 8.47 -10.70 -7.24
N LEU A 48 8.92 -11.85 -7.81
CA LEU A 48 9.30 -11.95 -9.21
C LEU A 48 8.14 -11.65 -10.17
N GLN A 49 6.92 -12.07 -9.85
CA GLN A 49 5.74 -11.73 -10.64
C GLN A 49 5.41 -10.23 -10.54
N CYS A 50 5.62 -9.62 -9.38
CA CYS A 50 5.50 -8.17 -9.21
C CYS A 50 6.52 -7.43 -10.10
N GLU A 51 7.78 -7.88 -10.08
CA GLU A 51 8.85 -7.31 -10.92
C GLU A 51 8.51 -7.43 -12.41
N GLU A 52 8.12 -8.61 -12.88
CA GLU A 52 7.72 -8.84 -14.26
C GLU A 52 6.54 -7.96 -14.70
N ARG A 53 5.56 -7.77 -13.81
CA ARG A 53 4.44 -6.87 -14.08
C ARG A 53 4.89 -5.42 -14.23
N LEU A 54 5.75 -4.95 -13.34
CA LEU A 54 6.27 -3.58 -13.40
C LEU A 54 7.11 -3.34 -14.66
N ASP A 55 7.89 -4.34 -15.09
CA ASP A 55 8.66 -4.28 -16.34
C ASP A 55 7.76 -4.21 -17.57
N LYS A 56 6.67 -4.98 -17.58
CA LYS A 56 5.71 -4.98 -18.70
C LYS A 56 4.91 -3.68 -18.80
N LEU A 57 4.62 -3.03 -17.67
CA LEU A 57 3.88 -1.78 -17.64
C LEU A 57 4.71 -0.58 -18.10
N ASP A 58 6.04 -0.73 -18.21
CA ASP A 58 6.94 0.41 -18.43
C ASP A 58 6.53 1.60 -17.55
N PHE A 59 6.66 1.43 -16.25
CA PHE A 59 6.13 2.36 -15.25
C PHE A 59 6.69 3.78 -15.38
N THR A 60 7.82 3.94 -16.10
CA THR A 60 8.40 5.24 -16.39
C THR A 60 7.69 5.98 -17.51
N ALA A 61 7.25 5.28 -18.55
CA ALA A 61 6.49 5.85 -19.67
C ALA A 61 4.98 5.85 -19.40
N ASN A 62 4.50 4.87 -18.62
CA ASN A 62 3.11 4.74 -18.23
C ASN A 62 3.05 4.45 -16.72
N PRO A 63 3.08 5.47 -15.86
CA PRO A 63 3.23 5.31 -14.41
C PRO A 63 2.09 4.54 -13.74
N GLY A 64 1.12 4.13 -14.54
CA GLY A 64 0.05 3.28 -14.07
C GLY A 64 -0.98 4.01 -13.25
N ASP A 65 -2.06 3.31 -13.07
CA ASP A 65 -3.15 3.67 -12.18
C ASP A 65 -2.85 3.19 -10.75
N SER A 66 -3.80 3.38 -9.95
CA SER A 66 -3.83 2.91 -8.59
C SER A 66 -3.62 1.40 -8.49
N HIS A 67 -4.10 0.53 -9.37
CA HIS A 67 -3.86 -0.92 -9.32
C HIS A 67 -2.37 -1.27 -9.54
N ALA A 68 -1.69 -0.59 -10.42
CA ALA A 68 -0.26 -0.76 -10.62
C ALA A 68 0.57 -0.15 -9.48
N GLY A 69 0.14 0.99 -8.94
CA GLY A 69 0.88 1.77 -7.93
C GLY A 69 1.08 1.06 -6.58
N ARG A 70 0.40 -0.04 -6.29
CA ARG A 70 0.61 -0.85 -5.08
C ARG A 70 1.64 -1.96 -5.24
N VAL A 71 1.88 -2.38 -6.47
CA VAL A 71 2.75 -3.52 -6.77
C VAL A 71 4.20 -3.32 -6.30
N PRO A 72 4.81 -2.11 -6.45
CA PRO A 72 6.15 -1.86 -5.93
C PRO A 72 6.26 -2.05 -4.42
N ALA A 73 5.21 -1.72 -3.65
CA ALA A 73 5.23 -1.92 -2.20
C ALA A 73 5.31 -3.40 -1.83
N TYR A 74 4.55 -4.25 -2.51
CA TYR A 74 4.57 -5.70 -2.20
C TYR A 74 5.92 -6.34 -2.51
N MET A 75 6.54 -5.92 -3.61
CA MET A 75 7.89 -6.34 -3.96
C MET A 75 8.93 -5.80 -2.98
N GLY A 76 8.79 -4.54 -2.57
CA GLY A 76 9.67 -3.89 -1.59
C GLY A 76 9.55 -4.51 -0.19
N ASP A 77 8.33 -4.82 0.27
CA ASP A 77 8.10 -5.52 1.53
C ASP A 77 8.75 -6.91 1.51
N ALA A 78 8.62 -7.66 0.41
CA ALA A 78 9.30 -8.94 0.26
C ALA A 78 10.82 -8.78 0.37
N ALA A 79 11.40 -7.75 -0.24
CA ALA A 79 12.83 -7.46 -0.17
C ALA A 79 13.30 -7.19 1.26
N LEU A 80 12.55 -6.37 2.01
CA LEU A 80 12.90 -6.04 3.39
C LEU A 80 12.78 -7.24 4.33
N ILE A 81 11.72 -8.02 4.18
CA ILE A 81 11.42 -9.17 5.06
C ILE A 81 12.36 -10.34 4.79
N LEU A 82 12.75 -10.56 3.54
CA LEU A 82 13.68 -11.62 3.15
C LEU A 82 15.15 -11.24 3.35
N LYS A 83 15.45 -10.05 3.86
CA LYS A 83 16.84 -9.66 4.11
C LYS A 83 17.52 -10.64 5.06
N GLY A 84 18.70 -11.11 4.64
CA GLY A 84 19.47 -12.14 5.36
C GLY A 84 18.94 -13.57 5.14
N SER A 85 18.05 -13.80 4.19
CA SER A 85 17.62 -15.14 3.78
C SER A 85 18.82 -15.97 3.31
N ALA A 86 18.83 -17.25 3.67
CA ALA A 86 19.79 -18.22 3.13
C ALA A 86 19.39 -18.72 1.73
N TYR A 87 18.17 -18.45 1.27
CA TYR A 87 17.57 -19.05 0.09
C TYR A 87 17.30 -18.07 -1.05
N VAL A 88 17.32 -16.77 -0.77
CA VAL A 88 17.13 -15.69 -1.75
C VAL A 88 18.37 -14.82 -1.80
N LYS A 89 18.89 -14.57 -2.99
CA LYS A 89 20.13 -13.82 -3.16
C LYS A 89 19.95 -12.34 -2.81
N GLU A 90 20.92 -11.78 -2.08
CA GLU A 90 20.90 -10.37 -1.66
C GLU A 90 20.82 -9.42 -2.86
N GLU A 91 21.48 -9.73 -4.00
CA GLU A 91 21.41 -8.89 -5.19
C GLU A 91 19.99 -8.78 -5.76
N VAL A 92 19.19 -9.83 -5.61
CA VAL A 92 17.78 -9.83 -6.03
C VAL A 92 16.96 -8.94 -5.10
N LEU A 93 17.16 -9.06 -3.80
CA LEU A 93 16.46 -8.26 -2.80
C LEU A 93 16.78 -6.76 -2.95
N MET A 94 18.05 -6.42 -3.14
CA MET A 94 18.47 -5.05 -3.37
C MET A 94 17.87 -4.47 -4.64
N ARG A 95 17.86 -5.21 -5.74
CA ARG A 95 17.24 -4.77 -7.00
C ARG A 95 15.75 -4.48 -6.83
N TRP A 96 15.01 -5.33 -6.11
CA TRP A 96 13.60 -5.10 -5.83
C TRP A 96 13.37 -3.86 -4.98
N LEU A 97 14.18 -3.68 -3.95
CA LEU A 97 14.09 -2.52 -3.07
C LEU A 97 14.40 -1.23 -3.82
N GLU A 98 15.49 -1.18 -4.58
CA GLU A 98 15.87 -0.04 -5.41
C GLU A 98 14.76 0.31 -6.40
N LYS A 99 14.21 -0.66 -7.13
CA LYS A 99 13.12 -0.43 -8.07
C LYS A 99 11.86 0.13 -7.39
N ALA A 100 11.50 -0.38 -6.23
CA ALA A 100 10.36 0.14 -5.48
C ALA A 100 10.61 1.59 -5.01
N LEU A 101 11.82 1.89 -4.54
CA LEU A 101 12.21 3.23 -4.10
C LEU A 101 12.27 4.23 -5.28
N ASP A 102 12.75 3.82 -6.44
CA ASP A 102 12.77 4.67 -7.64
C ASP A 102 11.36 5.05 -8.08
N ILE A 103 10.44 4.09 -8.05
CA ILE A 103 9.04 4.34 -8.41
C ILE A 103 8.40 5.29 -7.40
N TYR A 104 8.44 5.00 -6.11
CA TYR A 104 7.80 5.84 -5.10
C TYR A 104 8.52 7.16 -4.83
N GLY A 105 9.83 7.20 -4.99
CA GLY A 105 10.63 8.38 -4.82
C GLY A 105 10.58 9.33 -6.02
N GLY A 106 10.51 8.80 -7.25
CA GLY A 106 10.63 9.56 -8.48
C GLY A 106 9.33 9.77 -9.24
N ILE A 107 8.50 8.73 -9.37
CA ILE A 107 7.38 8.71 -10.31
C ILE A 107 6.03 8.79 -9.60
N PHE A 108 5.81 7.92 -8.63
CA PHE A 108 4.55 7.83 -7.92
C PHE A 108 4.46 8.86 -6.77
N PRO A 109 3.32 9.44 -6.43
CA PRO A 109 2.00 9.25 -7.05
C PRO A 109 1.84 10.12 -8.31
N PHE A 110 1.64 9.48 -9.44
CA PHE A 110 1.48 10.20 -10.72
C PHE A 110 0.16 10.98 -10.79
N PHE A 111 -0.93 10.38 -10.27
CA PHE A 111 -2.24 11.02 -10.23
C PHE A 111 -2.46 11.86 -8.97
N GLY A 112 -1.46 11.97 -8.13
CA GLY A 112 -1.49 12.80 -6.92
C GLY A 112 -0.98 14.20 -7.18
N THR A 113 -1.67 15.20 -6.67
CA THR A 113 -1.29 16.61 -6.75
C THR A 113 -0.62 17.08 -5.47
N SER A 114 0.12 18.19 -5.52
CA SER A 114 0.83 18.72 -4.35
C SER A 114 -0.08 19.19 -3.21
N ASP A 115 -1.38 19.35 -3.47
CA ASP A 115 -2.40 19.65 -2.47
C ASP A 115 -3.05 18.41 -1.85
N GLY A 116 -2.60 17.22 -2.26
CA GLY A 116 -3.09 15.93 -1.75
C GLY A 116 -4.25 15.34 -2.53
N GLY A 117 -4.72 16.01 -3.58
CA GLY A 117 -5.79 15.50 -4.44
C GLY A 117 -5.36 14.26 -5.23
N TRP A 118 -6.30 13.40 -5.58
CA TRP A 118 -6.08 12.18 -6.36
C TRP A 118 -7.06 12.07 -7.51
N ALA A 119 -6.57 11.96 -8.75
CA ALA A 119 -7.40 12.05 -9.96
C ALA A 119 -8.43 10.93 -10.10
N GLU A 120 -8.16 9.74 -9.57
CA GLU A 120 -9.10 8.60 -9.59
C GLU A 120 -10.18 8.66 -8.48
N GLY A 121 -10.19 9.73 -7.70
CA GLY A 121 -11.18 9.94 -6.64
C GLY A 121 -10.77 9.38 -5.27
N SER A 122 -11.65 9.56 -4.31
CA SER A 122 -11.41 9.33 -2.88
C SER A 122 -11.25 7.85 -2.52
N PHE A 123 -12.02 6.96 -3.15
CA PHE A 123 -11.92 5.53 -2.88
C PHE A 123 -10.54 4.98 -3.25
N TYR A 124 -10.08 5.25 -4.46
CA TYR A 124 -8.77 4.79 -4.91
C TYR A 124 -7.63 5.47 -4.16
N SER A 125 -7.72 6.75 -3.88
CA SER A 125 -6.73 7.43 -3.03
C SER A 125 -6.58 6.73 -1.67
N THR A 126 -7.68 6.40 -1.02
CA THR A 126 -7.69 5.72 0.29
C THR A 126 -7.14 4.30 0.20
N SER A 127 -7.63 3.51 -0.74
CA SER A 127 -7.23 2.12 -0.94
C SER A 127 -5.73 1.99 -1.17
N TYR A 128 -5.17 2.89 -1.99
CA TYR A 128 -3.74 2.84 -2.31
C TYR A 128 -2.87 3.25 -1.18
N THR A 129 -3.23 4.36 -0.56
CA THR A 129 -2.52 4.88 0.58
C THR A 129 -2.41 3.84 1.70
N LYS A 130 -3.46 3.06 1.90
CA LYS A 130 -3.49 1.94 2.83
C LYS A 130 -2.49 0.84 2.45
N TRP A 131 -2.34 0.55 1.16
CA TRP A 131 -1.56 -0.62 0.73
C TRP A 131 -0.05 -0.38 0.65
N TYR A 132 0.40 0.82 0.30
CA TYR A 132 1.83 1.13 0.28
C TYR A 132 2.36 1.72 1.60
N LEU A 133 1.47 2.19 2.49
CA LEU A 133 1.87 2.80 3.75
C LEU A 133 2.74 1.88 4.64
N PRO A 134 2.46 0.58 4.80
CA PRO A 134 3.33 -0.32 5.55
C PRO A 134 4.76 -0.33 5.02
N PHE A 135 4.93 -0.41 3.70
CA PHE A 135 6.24 -0.36 3.05
C PHE A 135 6.96 0.96 3.34
N PHE A 136 6.27 2.10 3.25
CA PHE A 136 6.88 3.41 3.52
C PHE A 136 7.38 3.53 4.96
N LEU A 137 6.61 3.03 5.92
CA LEU A 137 6.99 3.01 7.32
C LEU A 137 8.16 2.03 7.57
N ALA A 138 8.18 0.90 6.90
CA ALA A 138 9.26 -0.06 6.98
C ALA A 138 10.58 0.51 6.40
N VAL A 139 10.52 1.16 5.24
CA VAL A 139 11.67 1.84 4.63
C VAL A 139 12.23 2.93 5.55
N GLU A 140 11.35 3.77 6.11
CA GLU A 140 11.79 4.81 7.05
C GLU A 140 12.49 4.22 8.27
N ARG A 141 11.93 3.17 8.84
CA ARG A 141 12.52 2.47 10.00
C ARG A 141 13.86 1.81 9.66
N PHE A 142 13.97 1.25 8.46
CA PHE A 142 15.14 0.52 8.01
C PHE A 142 16.30 1.43 7.59
N SER A 143 16.02 2.50 6.86
CA SER A 143 17.03 3.35 6.20
C SER A 143 17.03 4.82 6.65
N GLY A 144 15.99 5.25 7.33
CA GLY A 144 15.73 6.67 7.60
C GLY A 144 15.19 7.45 6.38
N PHE A 145 14.98 6.80 5.23
CA PHE A 145 14.46 7.45 4.04
C PHE A 145 12.95 7.68 4.13
N ARG A 146 12.54 8.95 4.07
CA ARG A 146 11.19 9.39 4.42
C ARG A 146 10.33 9.65 3.19
N LEU A 147 9.78 8.60 2.59
CA LEU A 147 8.88 8.70 1.43
C LEU A 147 7.64 9.57 1.71
N LEU A 148 7.14 9.55 2.96
CA LEU A 148 5.98 10.35 3.36
C LEU A 148 6.21 11.86 3.39
N ASP A 149 7.46 12.33 3.32
CA ASP A 149 7.76 13.77 3.33
C ASP A 149 7.51 14.47 1.99
N ARG A 150 7.10 13.73 0.95
CA ARG A 150 6.70 14.33 -0.34
C ARG A 150 5.39 15.13 -0.18
N PRO A 151 5.22 16.24 -0.91
CA PRO A 151 4.09 17.17 -0.75
C PRO A 151 2.70 16.51 -0.80
N PHE A 152 2.51 15.54 -1.70
CA PHE A 152 1.24 14.79 -1.78
C PHE A 152 0.89 14.12 -0.44
N TYR A 153 1.83 13.36 0.12
CA TYR A 153 1.56 12.60 1.37
C TYR A 153 1.34 13.50 2.57
N GLN A 154 1.99 14.64 2.61
CA GLN A 154 1.78 15.62 3.68
C GLN A 154 0.36 16.20 3.68
N ARG A 155 -0.31 16.22 2.54
CA ARG A 155 -1.61 16.90 2.36
C ARG A 155 -2.77 15.98 2.04
N VAL A 156 -2.53 14.71 1.75
CA VAL A 156 -3.59 13.75 1.40
C VAL A 156 -4.65 13.60 2.50
N SER A 157 -4.29 13.83 3.76
CA SER A 157 -5.24 13.84 4.87
C SER A 157 -6.26 14.97 4.77
N GLN A 158 -5.89 16.11 4.20
CA GLN A 158 -6.82 17.21 3.94
C GLN A 158 -7.81 16.84 2.83
N PHE A 159 -7.33 16.19 1.78
CA PHE A 159 -8.19 15.68 0.72
C PHE A 159 -9.25 14.72 1.28
N PHE A 160 -8.86 13.78 2.13
CA PHE A 160 -9.81 12.86 2.76
C PHE A 160 -10.88 13.57 3.60
N LEU A 161 -10.54 14.66 4.30
CA LEU A 161 -11.52 15.43 5.08
C LEU A 161 -12.64 16.05 4.24
N HIS A 162 -12.38 16.39 2.99
CA HIS A 162 -13.42 16.92 2.09
C HIS A 162 -14.51 15.89 1.76
N PHE A 163 -14.20 14.61 1.91
CA PHE A 163 -15.14 13.52 1.69
C PHE A 163 -15.72 12.95 2.99
N ALA A 164 -15.24 13.40 4.13
CA ALA A 164 -15.73 12.99 5.45
C ALA A 164 -17.05 13.69 5.76
N VAL A 165 -18.16 13.15 5.29
CA VAL A 165 -19.51 13.69 5.54
C VAL A 165 -20.07 13.07 6.80
N LYS A 166 -20.38 13.91 7.81
CA LYS A 166 -20.93 13.46 9.09
C LYS A 166 -22.18 12.59 8.90
N GLY A 167 -22.20 11.44 9.56
CA GLY A 167 -23.32 10.49 9.49
C GLY A 167 -23.42 9.70 8.19
N ARG A 168 -22.36 9.72 7.35
CA ARG A 168 -22.26 8.91 6.16
C ARG A 168 -21.04 8.00 6.25
N GLU A 169 -21.23 6.73 5.96
CA GLU A 169 -20.14 5.74 5.94
C GLU A 169 -19.28 5.88 4.69
N ASN A 170 -19.90 6.31 3.59
CA ASN A 170 -19.27 6.41 2.29
C ASN A 170 -19.50 7.78 1.65
N HIS A 171 -18.58 8.13 0.76
CA HIS A 171 -18.74 9.30 -0.08
C HIS A 171 -19.61 8.98 -1.31
N PRO A 172 -20.32 9.96 -1.89
CA PRO A 172 -21.22 9.72 -3.01
C PRO A 172 -20.53 9.71 -4.39
N PHE A 173 -19.21 9.78 -4.45
CA PHE A 173 -18.46 9.97 -5.69
C PHE A 173 -17.56 8.78 -6.00
N GLY A 174 -17.61 8.30 -7.25
CA GLY A 174 -16.75 7.24 -7.76
C GLY A 174 -17.04 5.86 -7.17
N ASP A 175 -16.08 4.98 -7.31
CA ASP A 175 -16.15 3.62 -6.78
C ASP A 175 -16.18 3.59 -5.25
N GLY A 176 -16.64 2.48 -4.69
CA GLY A 176 -16.67 2.27 -3.24
C GLY A 176 -17.97 2.72 -2.55
N TYR A 177 -18.93 3.26 -3.29
CA TYR A 177 -20.22 3.64 -2.72
C TYR A 177 -21.02 2.46 -2.12
N TRP A 178 -20.69 1.23 -2.56
CA TRP A 178 -21.29 -0.01 -2.06
C TRP A 178 -20.62 -0.58 -0.80
N CYS A 179 -19.44 -0.05 -0.42
CA CYS A 179 -18.76 -0.52 0.79
C CYS A 179 -19.55 -0.09 2.03
N SER A 180 -19.66 -0.95 3.01
CA SER A 180 -20.29 -0.63 4.29
C SER A 180 -19.40 -1.05 5.47
N SER A 181 -19.61 -0.46 6.63
CA SER A 181 -18.89 -0.83 7.85
C SER A 181 -19.21 -2.26 8.33
N GLU A 182 -20.33 -2.81 7.86
CA GLU A 182 -20.77 -4.17 8.20
C GLU A 182 -20.14 -5.23 7.28
N ASP A 183 -19.54 -4.84 6.16
CA ASP A 183 -18.89 -5.76 5.22
C ASP A 183 -17.44 -6.01 5.66
N PRO A 184 -17.08 -7.25 6.09
CA PRO A 184 -15.75 -7.56 6.54
C PRO A 184 -14.69 -7.55 5.43
N GLU A 185 -15.10 -7.77 4.17
CA GLU A 185 -14.19 -7.76 3.00
C GLU A 185 -14.00 -6.33 2.47
N TRP A 186 -15.09 -5.56 2.46
CA TRP A 186 -15.14 -4.21 1.91
C TRP A 186 -15.73 -3.22 2.93
N PRO A 187 -15.02 -3.00 4.04
CA PRO A 187 -15.46 -2.03 5.03
C PRO A 187 -15.60 -0.65 4.41
N GLY A 188 -16.50 0.13 4.93
CA GLY A 188 -16.78 1.48 4.46
C GLY A 188 -15.54 2.36 4.35
N PHE A 189 -15.64 3.40 3.56
CA PHE A 189 -14.55 4.34 3.27
C PHE A 189 -13.77 4.76 4.53
N PHE A 190 -14.46 5.11 5.60
CA PHE A 190 -13.83 5.58 6.82
C PHE A 190 -13.08 4.49 7.59
N ALA A 191 -13.59 3.27 7.59
CA ALA A 191 -12.93 2.14 8.24
C ALA A 191 -11.62 1.73 7.55
N GLN A 192 -11.50 2.00 6.25
CA GLN A 192 -10.29 1.71 5.47
C GLN A 192 -9.27 2.85 5.47
N ASN A 193 -9.68 4.03 5.88
CA ASN A 193 -8.91 5.23 5.65
C ASN A 193 -7.66 5.30 6.56
N PRO A 194 -6.46 5.43 6.00
CA PRO A 194 -5.22 5.63 6.75
C PRO A 194 -5.06 7.06 7.29
N PHE A 195 -6.10 7.86 7.24
CA PHE A 195 -6.11 9.27 7.63
C PHE A 195 -5.43 9.52 8.96
N ARG A 196 -5.67 8.66 9.96
CA ARG A 196 -5.11 8.83 11.29
C ARG A 196 -3.59 8.90 11.27
N VAL A 197 -2.93 7.99 10.54
CA VAL A 197 -1.46 7.97 10.43
C VAL A 197 -0.93 9.25 9.81
N TYR A 198 -1.57 9.73 8.75
CA TYR A 198 -1.15 10.98 8.09
C TYR A 198 -1.44 12.20 8.95
N ALA A 199 -2.59 12.24 9.59
CA ALA A 199 -2.99 13.36 10.44
C ALA A 199 -2.13 13.46 11.69
N GLU A 200 -1.80 12.36 12.35
CA GLU A 200 -0.90 12.32 13.50
C GLU A 200 0.50 12.84 13.13
N ARG A 201 0.96 12.53 11.92
CA ARG A 201 2.29 12.93 11.45
C ARG A 201 2.36 14.38 10.97
N PHE A 202 1.38 14.83 10.20
CA PHE A 202 1.42 16.11 9.48
C PHE A 202 0.39 17.13 9.91
N GLY A 203 -0.61 16.73 10.68
CA GLY A 203 -1.69 17.62 11.07
C GLY A 203 -2.45 17.14 12.30
N PRO A 204 -1.87 17.24 13.52
CA PRO A 204 -2.52 16.77 14.73
C PRO A 204 -3.89 17.43 15.01
N ASP A 205 -4.11 18.66 14.57
CA ASP A 205 -5.41 19.30 14.66
C ASP A 205 -6.43 18.71 13.67
N LEU A 206 -5.95 18.18 12.55
CA LEU A 206 -6.77 17.44 11.60
C LEU A 206 -7.21 16.09 12.17
N ALA A 207 -6.37 15.41 12.93
CA ALA A 207 -6.74 14.18 13.62
C ALA A 207 -7.92 14.40 14.57
N LYS A 208 -7.86 15.44 15.39
CA LYS A 208 -8.95 15.85 16.30
C LYS A 208 -10.23 16.23 15.55
N ARG A 209 -10.09 16.87 14.39
CA ARG A 209 -11.25 17.19 13.55
C ARG A 209 -11.88 15.92 12.98
N TRP A 210 -11.07 15.01 12.48
CA TRP A 210 -11.54 13.71 11.98
C TRP A 210 -12.32 12.93 13.05
N GLU A 211 -11.78 12.83 14.25
CA GLU A 211 -12.44 12.16 15.37
C GLU A 211 -13.81 12.78 15.70
N ARG A 212 -13.90 14.09 15.66
CA ARG A 212 -15.19 14.81 15.87
C ARG A 212 -16.19 14.54 14.74
N GLU A 213 -15.72 14.47 13.49
CA GLU A 213 -16.57 14.19 12.32
C GLU A 213 -17.08 12.75 12.31
N GLN A 214 -16.32 11.82 12.92
CA GLN A 214 -16.69 10.41 13.05
C GLN A 214 -17.54 10.12 14.30
N ALA A 215 -17.54 10.99 15.27
CA ALA A 215 -18.40 10.82 16.44
C ALA A 215 -19.88 10.78 16.03
N ALA A 216 -20.60 9.78 16.53
CA ALA A 216 -22.04 9.69 16.30
C ALA A 216 -22.74 11.01 16.68
N PRO A 217 -23.78 11.44 15.96
CA PRO A 217 -24.58 12.58 16.39
C PRO A 217 -25.20 12.26 17.74
N GLU A 218 -25.06 13.17 18.69
CA GLU A 218 -25.79 13.13 19.97
C GLU A 218 -27.30 13.15 19.74
#